data_23e96179ccb14ef61ca996b31b82b518
#
_entry.id   23e96179ccb14ef61ca996b31b82b518
#
_cell.length_a   1.000
_cell.length_b   1.000
_cell.length_c   1.000
_cell.angle_alpha   90.00
_cell.angle_beta   90.00
_cell.angle_gamma   90.00
#
_symmetry.space_group_name_H-M   'P 1'
#
loop_
_entity.id
_entity.type
_entity.pdbx_description
1 polymer ?
#
loop_
_entity_poly.entity_id
_entity_poly.type
_entity_poly.pdbx_seq_one_letter_code
_entity_poly.pdbx_strand_id
1 'polypeptide(L)'
;YGIFFEDINFGADGGLYAELVKNRSFEFPQPLVGWIPFGEVTVQDERPCFDRNPHYVRITNDGCLLRAGLDNEGYRGIGLKKGEDYRFSAYVRTPDTKPMKLSVELVNSNGENLLKKELEVKGSEWQKLTAVLKAPFTDVRSRLRVVLQTEGTVDMDHISLFPVNTWKKRENGLRADLVQALYDLNPGVFRFPGGCIIEGNSLATRYQWKNSVGPVENRPLNENRWNYTFKHKAFPDYFQSYGLGFYEYFLLSEDLGAEPLPVLSCGLSCQYESNEVVPLGELGPYVQDALDL
;
A
#
# COMPACT_ATOMS: atom_id res chain seq x y z
N TYR A 1 17.84 -6.44 25.49
CA TYR A 1 18.20 -6.48 24.08
C TYR A 1 17.21 -5.64 23.26
N GLY A 2 17.62 -5.24 22.04
CA GLY A 2 16.78 -4.53 21.10
C GLY A 2 16.48 -5.35 19.86
N ILE A 3 15.49 -4.92 19.09
CA ILE A 3 15.22 -5.42 17.75
C ILE A 3 15.46 -4.30 16.73
N PHE A 4 15.78 -4.70 15.52
CA PHE A 4 15.98 -3.81 14.39
C PHE A 4 15.03 -4.22 13.27
N PHE A 5 14.27 -3.25 12.80
CA PHE A 5 13.42 -3.40 11.62
C PHE A 5 14.04 -2.61 10.46
N GLU A 6 14.17 -3.27 9.34
CA GLU A 6 14.50 -2.65 8.06
C GLU A 6 13.46 -3.09 7.02
N ASP A 7 12.97 -2.14 6.24
CA ASP A 7 12.03 -2.44 5.17
C ASP A 7 12.74 -3.08 3.97
N ILE A 8 13.07 -4.35 4.13
CA ILE A 8 13.69 -5.22 3.13
C ILE A 8 12.80 -6.44 2.90
N ASN A 9 12.80 -6.98 1.67
CA ASN A 9 12.02 -8.16 1.29
C ASN A 9 10.51 -8.03 1.57
N PHE A 10 9.96 -6.85 1.35
CA PHE A 10 8.56 -6.53 1.67
C PHE A 10 8.25 -6.66 3.17
N GLY A 11 9.15 -6.16 4.02
CA GLY A 11 8.98 -6.21 5.48
C GLY A 11 7.87 -5.28 5.98
N ALA A 12 7.70 -4.11 5.38
CA ALA A 12 6.59 -3.20 5.66
C ALA A 12 5.38 -3.53 4.77
N ASP A 13 5.33 -3.03 3.54
CA ASP A 13 4.27 -3.36 2.57
C ASP A 13 4.34 -4.84 2.18
N GLY A 14 3.26 -5.59 2.39
CA GLY A 14 3.22 -7.05 2.22
C GLY A 14 3.80 -7.85 3.39
N GLY A 15 4.21 -7.18 4.46
CA GLY A 15 4.74 -7.73 5.70
C GLY A 15 3.96 -7.28 6.94
N LEU A 16 4.56 -6.42 7.78
CA LEU A 16 3.93 -5.92 9.01
C LEU A 16 2.69 -5.06 8.74
N TYR A 17 2.70 -4.23 7.72
CA TYR A 17 1.53 -3.48 7.29
C TYR A 17 0.51 -4.43 6.65
N ALA A 18 -0.70 -4.46 7.19
CA ALA A 18 -1.66 -5.50 6.86
C ALA A 18 -2.41 -5.28 5.53
N GLU A 19 -2.02 -4.30 4.71
CA GLU A 19 -2.56 -4.10 3.36
C GLU A 19 -2.28 -5.32 2.48
N LEU A 20 -3.31 -5.89 1.89
CA LEU A 20 -3.21 -7.07 1.04
C LEU A 20 -3.12 -6.72 -0.46
N VAL A 21 -3.50 -5.49 -0.84
CA VAL A 21 -3.48 -5.00 -2.22
C VAL A 21 -2.13 -4.38 -2.52
N LYS A 22 -1.44 -4.88 -3.53
CA LYS A 22 -0.20 -4.31 -4.03
C LYS A 22 -0.50 -3.16 -4.98
N ASN A 23 0.25 -2.04 -4.86
CA ASN A 23 0.10 -0.86 -5.73
C ASN A 23 -1.34 -0.32 -5.74
N ARG A 24 -1.89 -0.07 -4.55
CA ARG A 24 -3.29 0.32 -4.35
C ARG A 24 -3.69 1.65 -5.00
N SER A 25 -2.71 2.55 -5.23
CA SER A 25 -2.88 3.92 -5.75
C SER A 25 -2.31 4.11 -7.16
N PHE A 26 -1.87 3.05 -7.83
CA PHE A 26 -1.38 3.07 -9.22
C PHE A 26 -0.16 3.97 -9.47
N GLU A 27 0.62 4.28 -8.43
CA GLU A 27 1.75 5.21 -8.49
C GLU A 27 3.08 4.55 -8.89
N PHE A 28 3.13 3.23 -9.11
CA PHE A 28 4.34 2.59 -9.61
C PHE A 28 4.68 3.13 -11.01
N PRO A 29 5.97 3.20 -11.41
CA PRO A 29 6.38 3.66 -12.74
C PRO A 29 5.70 2.91 -13.89
N GLN A 30 5.29 1.66 -13.67
CA GLN A 30 4.30 0.96 -14.48
C GLN A 30 3.01 0.85 -13.63
N PRO A 31 2.02 1.71 -13.86
CA PRO A 31 0.91 1.89 -12.93
C PRO A 31 0.06 0.65 -12.66
N LEU A 32 0.05 -0.31 -13.59
CA LEU A 32 -0.72 -1.55 -13.44
C LEU A 32 0.10 -2.73 -12.89
N VAL A 33 1.32 -2.52 -12.39
CA VAL A 33 2.06 -3.61 -11.69
C VAL A 33 1.28 -4.09 -10.48
N GLY A 34 1.07 -5.41 -10.39
CA GLY A 34 0.22 -6.04 -9.36
C GLY A 34 -1.25 -6.14 -9.76
N TRP A 35 -1.64 -5.52 -10.88
CA TRP A 35 -2.99 -5.53 -11.41
C TRP A 35 -3.06 -6.23 -12.77
N ILE A 36 -4.09 -7.01 -12.98
CA ILE A 36 -4.41 -7.68 -14.26
C ILE A 36 -5.72 -7.09 -14.76
N PRO A 37 -5.67 -6.16 -15.73
CA PRO A 37 -6.87 -5.59 -16.31
C PRO A 37 -7.57 -6.58 -17.25
N PHE A 38 -8.88 -6.48 -17.36
CA PHE A 38 -9.69 -7.16 -18.36
C PHE A 38 -10.80 -6.21 -18.83
N GLY A 39 -11.15 -6.28 -20.10
CA GLY A 39 -11.98 -5.27 -20.75
C GLY A 39 -11.23 -3.95 -20.94
N GLU A 40 -11.93 -2.84 -20.97
CA GLU A 40 -11.32 -1.53 -21.15
C GLU A 40 -10.98 -0.90 -19.80
N VAL A 41 -9.67 -0.79 -19.54
CA VAL A 41 -9.10 -0.16 -18.35
C VAL A 41 -7.95 0.75 -18.74
N THR A 42 -8.01 2.01 -18.33
CA THR A 42 -6.98 3.02 -18.59
C THR A 42 -6.54 3.69 -17.31
N VAL A 43 -5.27 4.11 -17.25
CA VAL A 43 -4.74 4.92 -16.16
C VAL A 43 -4.94 6.39 -16.51
N GLN A 44 -5.37 7.18 -15.55
CA GLN A 44 -5.68 8.59 -15.66
C GLN A 44 -4.99 9.38 -14.54
N ASP A 45 -4.81 10.67 -14.73
CA ASP A 45 -4.26 11.62 -13.75
C ASP A 45 -5.02 12.96 -13.72
N GLU A 46 -6.06 13.11 -14.55
CA GLU A 46 -6.88 14.32 -14.62
C GLU A 46 -7.89 14.40 -13.48
N ARG A 47 -7.88 15.51 -12.74
CA ARG A 47 -8.76 15.70 -11.58
C ARG A 47 -8.62 14.54 -10.57
N PRO A 48 -7.39 14.28 -10.06
CA PRO A 48 -7.10 13.17 -9.19
C PRO A 48 -7.90 13.22 -7.88
N CYS A 49 -7.96 12.08 -7.18
CA CYS A 49 -8.51 12.02 -5.83
C CYS A 49 -7.57 12.69 -4.82
N PHE A 50 -6.26 12.52 -5.03
CA PHE A 50 -5.21 13.03 -4.15
C PHE A 50 -4.06 13.62 -4.95
N ASP A 51 -3.63 14.83 -4.60
CA ASP A 51 -2.59 15.57 -5.34
C ASP A 51 -1.21 14.88 -5.31
N ARG A 52 -0.90 14.15 -4.23
CA ARG A 52 0.39 13.47 -4.06
C ARG A 52 0.40 12.03 -4.60
N ASN A 53 -0.77 11.51 -4.94
CA ASN A 53 -1.01 10.22 -5.58
C ASN A 53 -2.03 10.45 -6.70
N PRO A 54 -1.60 11.06 -7.84
CA PRO A 54 -2.55 11.55 -8.84
C PRO A 54 -3.12 10.48 -9.75
N HIS A 55 -2.48 9.30 -9.83
CA HIS A 55 -2.94 8.26 -10.75
C HIS A 55 -4.15 7.52 -10.19
N TYR A 56 -5.08 7.24 -11.09
CA TYR A 56 -6.24 6.38 -10.81
C TYR A 56 -6.58 5.56 -12.05
N VAL A 57 -7.41 4.55 -11.90
CA VAL A 57 -7.88 3.76 -13.04
C VAL A 57 -9.29 4.14 -13.43
N ARG A 58 -9.52 4.18 -14.74
CA ARG A 58 -10.84 4.27 -15.36
C ARG A 58 -11.21 2.93 -15.96
N ILE A 59 -12.36 2.40 -15.54
CA ILE A 59 -12.94 1.17 -16.05
C ILE A 59 -14.15 1.56 -16.89
N THR A 60 -14.17 1.14 -18.16
CA THR A 60 -15.27 1.37 -19.07
C THR A 60 -15.89 0.03 -19.51
N ASN A 61 -17.19 -0.06 -19.40
CA ASN A 61 -17.97 -1.16 -19.95
C ASN A 61 -18.93 -0.59 -21.03
N ASP A 62 -18.64 -0.87 -22.29
CA ASP A 62 -19.40 -0.37 -23.45
C ASP A 62 -20.68 -1.19 -23.74
N GLY A 63 -21.01 -2.13 -22.89
CA GLY A 63 -22.14 -3.05 -23.08
C GLY A 63 -21.88 -4.19 -24.08
N CYS A 64 -20.80 -4.11 -24.86
CA CYS A 64 -20.41 -5.17 -25.82
C CYS A 64 -19.56 -6.24 -25.13
N LEU A 65 -18.77 -5.87 -24.12
CA LEU A 65 -17.98 -6.77 -23.31
C LEU A 65 -18.80 -7.30 -22.14
N LEU A 66 -18.66 -8.60 -21.86
CA LEU A 66 -19.36 -9.23 -20.75
C LEU A 66 -18.92 -8.66 -19.39
N ARG A 67 -17.69 -8.17 -19.28
CA ARG A 67 -17.11 -7.64 -18.04
C ARG A 67 -15.92 -6.73 -18.32
N ALA A 68 -15.77 -5.66 -17.54
CA ALA A 68 -14.56 -4.83 -17.47
C ALA A 68 -14.16 -4.67 -16.02
N GLY A 69 -12.86 -4.74 -15.72
CA GLY A 69 -12.37 -4.66 -14.34
C GLY A 69 -10.91 -5.00 -14.17
N LEU A 70 -10.53 -5.31 -12.93
CA LEU A 70 -9.17 -5.54 -12.50
C LEU A 70 -9.10 -6.67 -11.47
N ASP A 71 -8.07 -7.52 -11.60
CA ASP A 71 -7.64 -8.46 -10.55
C ASP A 71 -6.37 -7.92 -9.89
N ASN A 72 -6.29 -7.97 -8.55
CA ASN A 72 -5.04 -7.73 -7.82
C ASN A 72 -4.50 -9.03 -7.24
N GLU A 73 -3.22 -9.28 -7.47
CA GLU A 73 -2.53 -10.49 -7.04
C GLU A 73 -1.92 -10.38 -5.64
N GLY A 74 -1.97 -9.21 -5.01
CA GLY A 74 -1.28 -8.95 -3.74
C GLY A 74 0.24 -9.07 -3.84
N TYR A 75 0.86 -9.40 -2.72
CA TYR A 75 2.33 -9.53 -2.57
C TYR A 75 2.82 -10.98 -2.71
N ARG A 76 2.40 -11.77 -3.66
CA ARG A 76 2.60 -13.21 -3.94
C ARG A 76 1.35 -14.05 -3.66
N GLY A 77 0.20 -13.46 -3.85
CA GLY A 77 -1.12 -13.94 -3.50
C GLY A 77 -1.69 -13.20 -2.31
N ILE A 78 -3.02 -13.09 -2.28
CA ILE A 78 -3.75 -12.58 -1.14
C ILE A 78 -4.09 -13.76 -0.22
N GLY A 79 -3.51 -13.77 0.98
CA GLY A 79 -3.81 -14.80 1.98
C GLY A 79 -5.16 -14.56 2.63
N LEU A 80 -6.10 -15.48 2.42
CA LEU A 80 -7.43 -15.47 3.03
C LEU A 80 -7.58 -16.65 3.98
N LYS A 81 -8.26 -16.43 5.11
CA LYS A 81 -8.58 -17.46 6.09
C LYS A 81 -10.09 -17.56 6.24
N LYS A 82 -10.64 -18.77 6.08
CA LYS A 82 -12.07 -19.03 6.19
C LYS A 82 -12.67 -18.52 7.50
N GLY A 83 -13.74 -17.74 7.37
CA GLY A 83 -14.48 -17.19 8.49
C GLY A 83 -13.95 -15.86 9.00
N GLU A 84 -12.74 -15.43 8.59
CA GLU A 84 -12.23 -14.09 8.91
C GLU A 84 -12.87 -13.03 8.01
N ASP A 85 -13.01 -11.83 8.56
CA ASP A 85 -13.56 -10.67 7.88
C ASP A 85 -12.44 -9.82 7.30
N TYR A 86 -12.65 -9.34 6.07
CA TYR A 86 -11.74 -8.45 5.35
C TYR A 86 -12.48 -7.18 4.96
N ARG A 87 -11.88 -6.02 5.22
CA ARG A 87 -12.42 -4.72 4.86
C ARG A 87 -11.86 -4.28 3.52
N PHE A 88 -12.72 -4.21 2.54
CA PHE A 88 -12.47 -3.54 1.26
C PHE A 88 -12.76 -2.04 1.41
N SER A 89 -11.94 -1.21 0.80
CA SER A 89 -12.24 0.20 0.56
C SER A 89 -11.67 0.66 -0.78
N ALA A 90 -12.31 1.65 -1.39
CA ALA A 90 -11.80 2.34 -2.57
C ALA A 90 -12.41 3.74 -2.65
N TYR A 91 -11.69 4.68 -3.23
CA TYR A 91 -12.26 5.94 -3.67
C TYR A 91 -12.78 5.75 -5.10
N VAL A 92 -13.99 6.23 -5.33
CA VAL A 92 -14.69 6.00 -6.60
C VAL A 92 -15.46 7.25 -7.02
N ARG A 93 -15.65 7.41 -8.33
CA ARG A 93 -16.62 8.35 -8.92
C ARG A 93 -17.10 7.81 -10.26
N THR A 94 -18.19 8.35 -10.79
CA THR A 94 -18.61 8.08 -12.15
C THR A 94 -18.95 9.39 -12.87
N PRO A 95 -18.47 9.62 -14.11
CA PRO A 95 -18.88 10.73 -14.93
C PRO A 95 -20.32 10.57 -15.45
N ASP A 96 -20.86 9.36 -15.37
CA ASP A 96 -22.20 9.04 -15.86
C ASP A 96 -23.30 9.57 -14.92
N THR A 97 -24.42 9.96 -15.49
CA THR A 97 -25.57 10.42 -14.71
C THR A 97 -26.34 9.30 -14.02
N LYS A 98 -26.10 8.06 -14.45
CA LYS A 98 -26.72 6.86 -13.89
C LYS A 98 -25.84 6.24 -12.80
N PRO A 99 -26.43 5.66 -11.76
CA PRO A 99 -25.67 4.87 -10.81
C PRO A 99 -25.02 3.67 -11.47
N MET A 100 -23.72 3.45 -11.17
CA MET A 100 -22.95 2.30 -11.64
C MET A 100 -22.93 1.21 -10.58
N LYS A 101 -23.00 -0.05 -11.01
CA LYS A 101 -22.84 -1.22 -10.12
C LYS A 101 -21.44 -1.79 -10.27
N LEU A 102 -20.72 -1.83 -9.16
CA LEU A 102 -19.45 -2.55 -9.02
C LEU A 102 -19.67 -3.85 -8.27
N SER A 103 -18.98 -4.91 -8.63
CA SER A 103 -18.78 -6.05 -7.74
C SER A 103 -17.35 -6.12 -7.24
N VAL A 104 -17.23 -6.44 -5.96
CA VAL A 104 -15.95 -6.79 -5.31
C VAL A 104 -16.01 -8.28 -5.00
N GLU A 105 -15.01 -9.01 -5.47
CA GLU A 105 -15.02 -10.47 -5.50
C GLU A 105 -13.73 -11.02 -4.88
N LEU A 106 -13.85 -12.14 -4.13
CA LEU A 106 -12.71 -12.92 -3.68
C LEU A 106 -12.61 -14.18 -4.56
N VAL A 107 -11.49 -14.27 -5.28
CA VAL A 107 -11.22 -15.34 -6.24
C VAL A 107 -10.11 -16.22 -5.69
N ASN A 108 -10.32 -17.53 -5.60
CA ASN A 108 -9.32 -18.47 -5.10
C ASN A 108 -8.22 -18.74 -6.15
N SER A 109 -7.20 -19.50 -5.75
CA SER A 109 -6.07 -19.88 -6.63
C SER A 109 -6.49 -20.72 -7.86
N ASN A 110 -7.65 -21.36 -7.82
CA ASN A 110 -8.23 -22.11 -8.96
C ASN A 110 -8.99 -21.20 -9.93
N GLY A 111 -9.12 -19.91 -9.62
CA GLY A 111 -9.90 -18.96 -10.44
C GLY A 111 -11.41 -18.94 -10.14
N GLU A 112 -11.86 -19.64 -9.09
CA GLU A 112 -13.26 -19.68 -8.70
C GLU A 112 -13.63 -18.45 -7.89
N ASN A 113 -14.69 -17.76 -8.30
CA ASN A 113 -15.28 -16.65 -7.54
C ASN A 113 -16.20 -17.23 -6.46
N LEU A 114 -15.76 -17.19 -5.21
CA LEU A 114 -16.49 -17.78 -4.08
C LEU A 114 -17.19 -16.74 -3.20
N LEU A 115 -16.92 -15.46 -3.42
CA LEU A 115 -17.61 -14.34 -2.75
C LEU A 115 -17.73 -13.16 -3.70
N LYS A 116 -18.95 -12.65 -3.82
CA LYS A 116 -19.26 -11.42 -4.56
C LYS A 116 -20.07 -10.47 -3.69
N LYS A 117 -19.63 -9.21 -3.59
CA LYS A 117 -20.35 -8.12 -2.95
C LYS A 117 -20.63 -7.04 -3.98
N GLU A 118 -21.87 -6.63 -4.13
CA GLU A 118 -22.26 -5.53 -5.01
C GLU A 118 -22.22 -4.19 -4.26
N LEU A 119 -21.70 -3.17 -4.91
CA LEU A 119 -21.61 -1.78 -4.45
C LEU A 119 -22.18 -0.86 -5.53
N GLU A 120 -22.69 0.27 -5.12
CA GLU A 120 -23.24 1.28 -6.03
C GLU A 120 -22.37 2.53 -6.01
N VAL A 121 -22.00 3.04 -7.20
CA VAL A 121 -21.25 4.28 -7.41
C VAL A 121 -22.19 5.33 -7.98
N LYS A 122 -22.23 6.52 -7.37
CA LYS A 122 -23.09 7.63 -7.78
C LYS A 122 -22.32 8.95 -7.81
N GLY A 123 -22.51 9.70 -8.88
CA GLY A 123 -22.02 11.08 -8.98
C GLY A 123 -20.55 11.20 -9.38
N SER A 124 -20.21 12.42 -9.80
CA SER A 124 -18.92 12.80 -10.40
C SER A 124 -17.86 13.20 -9.39
N GLU A 125 -18.22 13.32 -8.13
CA GLU A 125 -17.27 13.63 -7.06
C GLU A 125 -16.72 12.37 -6.42
N TRP A 126 -15.44 12.42 -6.01
CA TRP A 126 -14.80 11.30 -5.34
C TRP A 126 -15.48 10.98 -4.00
N GLN A 127 -15.79 9.73 -3.79
CA GLN A 127 -16.38 9.22 -2.57
C GLN A 127 -15.70 7.91 -2.14
N LYS A 128 -15.55 7.70 -0.85
CA LYS A 128 -15.00 6.45 -0.30
C LYS A 128 -16.12 5.42 -0.15
N LEU A 129 -15.98 4.29 -0.84
CA LEU A 129 -16.81 3.11 -0.61
C LEU A 129 -16.09 2.11 0.28
N THR A 130 -16.84 1.42 1.13
CA THR A 130 -16.35 0.38 2.01
C THR A 130 -17.27 -0.83 2.01
N ALA A 131 -16.70 -2.01 2.18
CA ALA A 131 -17.45 -3.25 2.35
C ALA A 131 -16.68 -4.22 3.25
N VAL A 132 -17.39 -5.01 4.04
CA VAL A 132 -16.81 -6.14 4.76
C VAL A 132 -17.11 -7.41 4.00
N LEU A 133 -16.07 -8.20 3.75
CA LEU A 133 -16.09 -9.46 3.01
C LEU A 133 -15.71 -10.58 3.97
N LYS A 134 -16.60 -11.52 4.22
CA LYS A 134 -16.30 -12.70 5.04
C LYS A 134 -15.77 -13.81 4.16
N ALA A 135 -14.49 -14.20 4.35
CA ALA A 135 -13.87 -15.22 3.51
C ALA A 135 -14.56 -16.59 3.66
N PRO A 136 -15.10 -17.16 2.58
CA PRO A 136 -15.77 -18.46 2.63
C PRO A 136 -14.80 -19.65 2.57
N PHE A 137 -13.51 -19.39 2.31
CA PHE A 137 -12.45 -20.40 2.13
C PHE A 137 -11.14 -19.95 2.73
N THR A 138 -10.18 -20.85 2.88
CA THR A 138 -8.79 -20.57 3.20
C THR A 138 -7.94 -20.81 1.96
N ASP A 139 -7.17 -19.81 1.54
CA ASP A 139 -6.24 -19.88 0.42
C ASP A 139 -5.15 -18.82 0.58
N VAL A 140 -3.92 -19.15 0.22
CA VAL A 140 -2.76 -18.25 0.32
C VAL A 140 -2.44 -17.52 -0.98
N ARG A 141 -3.14 -17.86 -2.07
CA ARG A 141 -2.92 -17.30 -3.41
C ARG A 141 -4.20 -16.78 -4.05
N SER A 142 -5.11 -16.28 -3.23
CA SER A 142 -6.33 -15.63 -3.71
C SER A 142 -6.03 -14.30 -4.39
N ARG A 143 -7.03 -13.76 -5.06
CA ARG A 143 -7.02 -12.44 -5.71
C ARG A 143 -8.22 -11.63 -5.27
N LEU A 144 -8.04 -10.33 -5.23
CA LEU A 144 -9.13 -9.37 -5.18
C LEU A 144 -9.51 -9.04 -6.63
N ARG A 145 -10.80 -9.15 -6.96
CA ARG A 145 -11.34 -8.75 -8.25
C ARG A 145 -12.37 -7.65 -8.08
N VAL A 146 -12.26 -6.62 -8.92
CA VAL A 146 -13.24 -5.54 -9.02
C VAL A 146 -13.80 -5.52 -10.45
N VAL A 147 -15.13 -5.51 -10.59
CA VAL A 147 -15.80 -5.61 -11.89
C VAL A 147 -16.89 -4.56 -12.02
N LEU A 148 -16.88 -3.81 -13.10
CA LEU A 148 -17.99 -2.95 -13.49
C LEU A 148 -19.08 -3.80 -14.15
N GLN A 149 -20.25 -3.86 -13.51
CA GLN A 149 -21.36 -4.72 -13.91
C GLN A 149 -22.33 -4.05 -14.89
N THR A 150 -22.39 -2.72 -14.87
CA THR A 150 -23.28 -1.93 -15.72
C THR A 150 -22.52 -1.29 -16.87
N GLU A 151 -23.20 -1.06 -17.98
CA GLU A 151 -22.71 -0.22 -19.06
C GLU A 151 -22.46 1.21 -18.53
N GLY A 152 -21.27 1.75 -18.81
CA GLY A 152 -20.83 3.08 -18.38
C GLY A 152 -19.38 3.11 -17.92
N THR A 153 -19.01 4.11 -17.11
CA THR A 153 -17.64 4.38 -16.71
C THR A 153 -17.55 4.59 -15.20
N VAL A 154 -16.52 4.05 -14.57
CA VAL A 154 -16.17 4.29 -13.15
C VAL A 154 -14.67 4.58 -13.05
N ASP A 155 -14.33 5.64 -12.34
CA ASP A 155 -12.98 5.94 -11.89
C ASP A 155 -12.77 5.36 -10.49
N MET A 156 -11.60 4.76 -10.24
CA MET A 156 -11.26 4.15 -8.95
C MET A 156 -9.81 4.45 -8.56
N ASP A 157 -9.61 4.72 -7.27
CA ASP A 157 -8.30 4.97 -6.68
C ASP A 157 -8.22 4.40 -5.25
N HIS A 158 -7.01 4.26 -4.73
CA HIS A 158 -6.73 3.72 -3.39
C HIS A 158 -7.54 2.47 -3.06
N ILE A 159 -7.49 1.48 -3.95
CA ILE A 159 -8.18 0.20 -3.77
C ILE A 159 -7.43 -0.64 -2.74
N SER A 160 -8.07 -0.91 -1.61
CA SER A 160 -7.47 -1.55 -0.44
C SER A 160 -8.26 -2.75 0.06
N LEU A 161 -7.55 -3.72 0.65
CA LEU A 161 -8.14 -4.87 1.33
C LEU A 161 -7.35 -5.19 2.61
N PHE A 162 -7.94 -5.00 3.76
CA PHE A 162 -7.33 -5.29 5.06
C PHE A 162 -8.05 -6.40 5.80
N PRO A 163 -7.36 -7.28 6.54
CA PRO A 163 -8.03 -8.08 7.56
C PRO A 163 -8.65 -7.15 8.60
N VAL A 164 -9.85 -7.44 9.06
CA VAL A 164 -10.49 -6.70 10.18
C VAL A 164 -9.75 -6.98 11.48
N ASN A 165 -9.19 -8.18 11.62
CA ASN A 165 -8.41 -8.60 12.78
C ASN A 165 -6.94 -8.16 12.64
N THR A 166 -6.69 -6.86 12.79
CA THR A 166 -5.36 -6.26 12.89
C THR A 166 -4.90 -6.21 14.36
N TRP A 167 -3.63 -5.87 14.58
CA TRP A 167 -3.10 -5.65 15.93
C TRP A 167 -3.87 -4.57 16.67
N LYS A 168 -4.32 -4.90 17.90
CA LYS A 168 -5.21 -4.07 18.71
C LYS A 168 -6.47 -3.59 17.97
N LYS A 169 -6.86 -4.29 16.90
CA LYS A 169 -8.03 -3.98 16.06
C LYS A 169 -8.02 -2.57 15.47
N ARG A 170 -6.84 -1.99 15.25
CA ARG A 170 -6.70 -0.69 14.60
C ARG A 170 -7.09 -0.80 13.13
N GLU A 171 -7.94 0.11 12.69
CA GLU A 171 -8.33 0.17 11.28
C GLU A 171 -7.10 0.42 10.39
N ASN A 172 -6.96 -0.34 9.31
CA ASN A 172 -5.83 -0.28 8.38
C ASN A 172 -4.47 -0.41 9.10
N GLY A 173 -4.44 -1.18 10.19
CA GLY A 173 -3.29 -1.35 11.06
C GLY A 173 -2.32 -2.44 10.62
N LEU A 174 -1.59 -2.96 11.61
CA LEU A 174 -0.55 -3.95 11.40
C LEU A 174 -1.11 -5.38 11.56
N ARG A 175 -0.40 -6.35 10.99
CA ARG A 175 -0.72 -7.77 11.09
C ARG A 175 -0.61 -8.25 12.54
N ALA A 176 -1.74 -8.73 13.07
CA ALA A 176 -1.83 -9.15 14.45
C ALA A 176 -0.88 -10.31 14.80
N ASP A 177 -0.71 -11.27 13.89
CA ASP A 177 0.15 -12.43 14.08
C ASP A 177 1.64 -12.06 14.12
N LEU A 178 2.09 -11.16 13.23
CA LEU A 178 3.48 -10.73 13.19
C LEU A 178 3.83 -9.81 14.37
N VAL A 179 2.94 -8.87 14.71
CA VAL A 179 3.17 -8.01 15.87
C VAL A 179 3.11 -8.79 17.19
N GLN A 180 2.24 -9.82 17.29
CA GLN A 180 2.25 -10.69 18.45
C GLN A 180 3.60 -11.40 18.62
N ALA A 181 4.19 -11.89 17.55
CA ALA A 181 5.52 -12.51 17.60
C ALA A 181 6.61 -11.52 18.04
N LEU A 182 6.54 -10.25 17.61
CA LEU A 182 7.45 -9.20 18.09
C LEU A 182 7.21 -8.85 19.57
N TYR A 183 5.95 -8.78 19.98
CA TYR A 183 5.56 -8.51 21.36
C TYR A 183 6.08 -9.60 22.32
N ASP A 184 5.97 -10.86 21.92
CA ASP A 184 6.43 -12.02 22.70
C ASP A 184 7.96 -12.04 22.88
N LEU A 185 8.71 -11.35 22.00
CA LEU A 185 10.15 -11.15 22.18
C LEU A 185 10.48 -10.19 23.33
N ASN A 186 9.53 -9.33 23.74
CA ASN A 186 9.71 -8.35 24.80
C ASN A 186 11.00 -7.49 24.64
N PRO A 187 11.16 -6.79 23.52
CA PRO A 187 12.37 -6.00 23.25
C PRO A 187 12.41 -4.73 24.10
N GLY A 188 13.60 -4.34 24.58
CA GLY A 188 13.80 -3.06 25.26
C GLY A 188 13.97 -1.86 24.34
N VAL A 189 14.38 -2.10 23.09
CA VAL A 189 14.61 -1.04 22.06
C VAL A 189 14.11 -1.54 20.71
N PHE A 190 13.48 -0.65 19.95
CA PHE A 190 13.07 -0.87 18.58
C PHE A 190 13.68 0.17 17.64
N ARG A 191 14.67 -0.26 16.84
CA ARG A 191 15.34 0.59 15.83
C ARG A 191 14.64 0.44 14.48
N PHE A 192 14.35 1.57 13.82
CA PHE A 192 13.66 1.63 12.52
C PHE A 192 14.04 2.89 11.71
N PRO A 193 13.73 2.97 10.41
CA PRO A 193 13.27 1.94 9.49
C PRO A 193 14.42 1.22 8.78
N GLY A 194 15.65 1.44 9.17
CA GLY A 194 16.88 0.91 8.61
C GLY A 194 17.87 2.01 8.22
N GLY A 195 19.14 1.67 8.05
CA GLY A 195 20.20 2.60 7.63
C GLY A 195 20.13 2.86 6.13
N CYS A 196 20.32 1.80 5.32
CA CYS A 196 20.28 1.92 3.85
C CYS A 196 18.92 2.43 3.33
N ILE A 197 17.82 2.15 4.04
CA ILE A 197 16.51 2.68 3.71
C ILE A 197 16.46 4.20 3.86
N ILE A 198 17.06 4.73 4.95
CA ILE A 198 17.15 6.17 5.20
C ILE A 198 18.00 6.87 4.14
N GLU A 199 19.10 6.25 3.76
CA GLU A 199 20.01 6.79 2.74
C GLU A 199 19.37 6.82 1.35
N GLY A 200 18.53 5.81 1.03
CA GLY A 200 17.95 5.64 -0.30
C GLY A 200 18.99 5.23 -1.34
N ASN A 201 18.55 5.10 -2.60
CA ASN A 201 19.42 4.93 -3.75
C ASN A 201 20.13 6.23 -4.12
N SER A 202 19.45 7.35 -3.94
CA SER A 202 19.93 8.73 -4.10
C SER A 202 19.34 9.60 -3.01
N LEU A 203 19.86 10.84 -2.86
CA LEU A 203 19.26 11.79 -1.92
C LEU A 203 17.80 12.12 -2.26
N ALA A 204 17.43 12.03 -3.52
CA ALA A 204 16.04 12.24 -3.96
C ALA A 204 15.09 11.12 -3.49
N THR A 205 15.57 9.87 -3.41
CA THR A 205 14.79 8.71 -2.99
C THR A 205 15.03 8.30 -1.53
N ARG A 206 15.76 9.14 -0.75
CA ARG A 206 15.94 8.92 0.68
C ARG A 206 14.60 8.83 1.41
N TYR A 207 14.56 8.11 2.50
CA TYR A 207 13.38 8.07 3.35
C TYR A 207 13.23 9.42 4.08
N GLN A 208 12.32 10.26 3.60
CA GLN A 208 11.94 11.50 4.27
C GLN A 208 10.75 11.21 5.20
N TRP A 209 11.00 11.17 6.51
CA TRP A 209 10.00 10.77 7.49
C TRP A 209 8.75 11.65 7.47
N LYS A 210 8.87 12.94 7.14
CA LYS A 210 7.73 13.86 7.00
C LYS A 210 6.74 13.42 5.90
N ASN A 211 7.21 12.67 4.91
CA ASN A 211 6.35 12.06 3.88
C ASN A 211 5.57 10.85 4.40
N SER A 212 5.99 10.27 5.51
CA SER A 212 5.40 9.05 6.07
C SER A 212 4.41 9.30 7.21
N VAL A 213 4.03 10.56 7.46
CA VAL A 213 3.06 10.96 8.49
C VAL A 213 1.84 11.65 7.86
N GLY A 214 0.74 11.77 8.63
CA GLY A 214 -0.54 12.30 8.15
C GLY A 214 -1.40 11.22 7.49
N PRO A 215 -2.50 11.59 6.80
CA PRO A 215 -3.39 10.66 6.11
C PRO A 215 -2.65 9.79 5.11
N VAL A 216 -2.88 8.48 5.16
CA VAL A 216 -2.14 7.50 4.34
C VAL A 216 -2.32 7.75 2.85
N GLU A 217 -3.48 8.25 2.45
CA GLU A 217 -3.81 8.59 1.06
C GLU A 217 -2.97 9.75 0.50
N ASN A 218 -2.43 10.61 1.37
CA ASN A 218 -1.57 11.73 0.99
C ASN A 218 -0.07 11.44 1.11
N ARG A 219 0.30 10.23 1.51
CA ARG A 219 1.71 9.82 1.59
C ARG A 219 2.19 9.40 0.20
N PRO A 220 3.22 10.04 -0.37
CA PRO A 220 3.68 9.71 -1.71
C PRO A 220 4.35 8.34 -1.73
N LEU A 221 4.30 7.68 -2.88
CA LEU A 221 5.12 6.49 -3.10
C LEU A 221 6.60 6.85 -3.05
N ASN A 222 7.41 6.02 -2.39
CA ASN A 222 8.87 6.12 -2.39
C ASN A 222 9.50 4.87 -2.98
N GLU A 223 10.56 5.04 -3.75
CA GLU A 223 11.33 3.92 -4.25
C GLU A 223 12.17 3.31 -3.13
N ASN A 224 12.03 2.00 -2.91
CA ASN A 224 12.83 1.32 -1.91
C ASN A 224 14.27 1.15 -2.40
N ARG A 225 15.25 1.44 -1.56
CA ARG A 225 16.67 1.29 -1.87
C ARG A 225 17.01 -0.11 -2.39
N TRP A 226 16.33 -1.13 -1.91
CA TRP A 226 16.59 -2.53 -2.27
C TRP A 226 16.06 -2.95 -3.65
N ASN A 227 15.36 -2.09 -4.37
CA ASN A 227 14.97 -2.35 -5.75
C ASN A 227 16.15 -2.71 -6.64
N TYR A 228 17.26 -2.01 -6.47
CA TYR A 228 18.46 -2.16 -7.29
C TYR A 228 19.29 -3.39 -6.97
N THR A 229 19.08 -3.98 -5.80
CA THR A 229 19.79 -5.19 -5.37
C THR A 229 19.22 -6.45 -6.02
N PHE A 230 17.95 -6.46 -6.34
CA PHE A 230 17.25 -7.61 -6.93
C PHE A 230 17.20 -7.55 -8.46
N LYS A 231 18.37 -7.47 -9.09
CA LYS A 231 18.53 -7.36 -10.57
C LYS A 231 17.95 -8.53 -11.37
N HIS A 232 17.63 -9.66 -10.72
CA HIS A 232 16.98 -10.80 -11.36
C HIS A 232 15.49 -10.59 -11.65
N LYS A 233 14.89 -9.52 -11.14
CA LYS A 233 13.50 -9.18 -11.43
C LYS A 233 13.39 -8.52 -12.81
N ALA A 234 12.39 -8.93 -13.59
CA ALA A 234 12.11 -8.36 -14.89
C ALA A 234 11.70 -6.88 -14.81
N PHE A 235 11.14 -6.47 -13.67
CA PHE A 235 10.75 -5.10 -13.37
C PHE A 235 10.97 -4.81 -11.87
N PRO A 236 11.56 -3.66 -11.52
CA PRO A 236 11.64 -3.21 -10.13
C PRO A 236 10.23 -2.94 -9.59
N ASP A 237 9.83 -3.64 -8.54
CA ASP A 237 8.50 -3.59 -7.97
C ASP A 237 8.49 -3.33 -6.46
N TYR A 238 9.66 -2.93 -5.90
CA TYR A 238 9.81 -2.69 -4.48
C TYR A 238 9.72 -1.19 -4.18
N PHE A 239 8.53 -0.77 -3.81
CA PHE A 239 8.21 0.60 -3.44
C PHE A 239 7.60 0.63 -2.04
N GLN A 240 7.71 1.78 -1.37
CA GLN A 240 7.16 2.04 -0.05
C GLN A 240 5.94 2.93 -0.19
N SER A 241 4.77 2.44 0.23
CA SER A 241 3.53 3.25 0.29
C SER A 241 3.48 4.13 1.53
N TYR A 242 4.45 3.97 2.44
CA TYR A 242 4.45 4.58 3.78
C TYR A 242 3.22 4.24 4.63
N GLY A 243 2.52 3.16 4.34
CA GLY A 243 1.45 2.66 5.20
C GLY A 243 1.93 2.32 6.61
N LEU A 244 3.17 1.79 6.71
CA LEU A 244 3.95 1.74 7.94
C LEU A 244 4.95 2.89 7.90
N GLY A 245 4.56 4.05 8.42
CA GLY A 245 5.36 5.26 8.50
C GLY A 245 5.86 5.55 9.92
N PHE A 246 6.44 6.73 10.13
CA PHE A 246 7.03 7.08 11.43
C PHE A 246 6.00 7.07 12.56
N TYR A 247 4.81 7.57 12.34
CA TYR A 247 3.74 7.51 13.34
C TYR A 247 3.44 6.06 13.74
N GLU A 248 3.31 5.16 12.79
CA GLU A 248 3.02 3.75 13.02
C GLU A 248 4.21 3.03 13.70
N TYR A 249 5.46 3.41 13.41
CA TYR A 249 6.64 2.87 14.10
C TYR A 249 6.70 3.29 15.57
N PHE A 250 6.41 4.55 15.89
CA PHE A 250 6.33 5.00 17.28
C PHE A 250 5.21 4.31 18.03
N LEU A 251 4.03 4.19 17.40
CA LEU A 251 2.90 3.48 17.97
C LEU A 251 3.19 1.99 18.18
N LEU A 252 3.93 1.36 17.27
CA LEU A 252 4.38 -0.02 17.44
C LEU A 252 5.39 -0.13 18.59
N SER A 253 6.32 0.81 18.73
CA SER A 253 7.28 0.84 19.85
C SER A 253 6.54 0.89 21.19
N GLU A 254 5.55 1.78 21.32
CA GLU A 254 4.68 1.85 22.51
C GLU A 254 3.95 0.53 22.76
N ASP A 255 3.40 -0.07 21.71
CA ASP A 255 2.69 -1.35 21.81
C ASP A 255 3.58 -2.50 22.28
N LEU A 256 4.85 -2.50 21.89
CA LEU A 256 5.86 -3.49 22.29
C LEU A 256 6.45 -3.21 23.67
N GLY A 257 6.20 -2.02 24.25
CA GLY A 257 6.87 -1.56 25.47
C GLY A 257 8.38 -1.31 25.25
N ALA A 258 8.79 -0.97 24.02
CA ALA A 258 10.17 -0.75 23.62
C ALA A 258 10.46 0.74 23.41
N GLU A 259 11.68 1.17 23.80
CA GLU A 259 12.14 2.52 23.47
C GLU A 259 12.34 2.67 21.96
N PRO A 260 11.75 3.69 21.31
CA PRO A 260 11.94 3.93 19.89
C PRO A 260 13.33 4.47 19.60
N LEU A 261 14.00 3.92 18.59
CA LEU A 261 15.27 4.41 18.07
C LEU A 261 15.12 4.73 16.58
N PRO A 262 14.53 5.90 16.23
CA PRO A 262 14.40 6.31 14.84
C PRO A 262 15.78 6.62 14.23
N VAL A 263 15.97 6.20 12.97
CA VAL A 263 17.14 6.56 12.16
C VAL A 263 16.74 7.68 11.21
N LEU A 264 17.56 8.72 11.11
CA LEU A 264 17.33 9.89 10.28
C LEU A 264 18.46 10.09 9.26
N SER A 265 18.14 10.73 8.14
CA SER A 265 19.12 11.09 7.13
C SER A 265 20.02 12.23 7.63
N CYS A 266 21.31 12.07 7.47
CA CYS A 266 22.31 13.11 7.72
C CYS A 266 22.89 13.72 6.43
N GLY A 267 22.16 13.61 5.30
CA GLY A 267 22.58 14.17 4.02
C GLY A 267 23.53 13.27 3.23
N LEU A 268 23.44 11.96 3.42
CA LEU A 268 24.18 10.95 2.67
C LEU A 268 23.21 10.02 1.97
N SER A 269 23.51 9.67 0.71
CA SER A 269 22.89 8.53 0.03
C SER A 269 23.75 7.27 0.19
N CYS A 270 23.18 6.10 -0.13
CA CYS A 270 23.88 4.83 0.01
C CYS A 270 25.20 4.83 -0.80
N GLN A 271 26.32 4.55 -0.13
CA GLN A 271 27.67 4.57 -0.72
C GLN A 271 27.86 3.51 -1.82
N TYR A 272 27.03 2.48 -1.87
CA TYR A 272 27.05 1.45 -2.92
C TYR A 272 26.18 1.80 -4.14
N GLU A 273 25.48 2.93 -4.09
CA GLU A 273 24.60 3.40 -5.15
C GLU A 273 25.08 4.77 -5.67
N SER A 274 24.32 5.85 -5.49
CA SER A 274 24.72 7.17 -6.01
C SER A 274 25.88 7.82 -5.26
N ASN A 275 26.11 7.45 -3.98
CA ASN A 275 27.17 7.99 -3.12
C ASN A 275 27.18 9.53 -3.05
N GLU A 276 25.98 10.13 -3.06
CA GLU A 276 25.83 11.58 -2.94
C GLU A 276 26.06 12.03 -1.51
N VAL A 277 26.69 13.18 -1.36
CA VAL A 277 26.97 13.82 -0.07
C VAL A 277 26.54 15.28 -0.13
N VAL A 278 25.70 15.69 0.80
CA VAL A 278 25.30 17.10 0.94
C VAL A 278 26.46 17.91 1.51
N PRO A 279 26.84 19.05 0.90
CA PRO A 279 27.86 19.94 1.46
C PRO A 279 27.53 20.38 2.90
N LEU A 280 28.53 20.51 3.78
CA LEU A 280 28.31 20.85 5.18
C LEU A 280 27.51 22.14 5.39
N GLY A 281 27.67 23.12 4.49
CA GLY A 281 26.91 24.38 4.54
C GLY A 281 25.41 24.23 4.18
N GLU A 282 24.99 23.09 3.62
CA GLU A 282 23.63 22.81 3.17
C GLU A 282 22.91 21.77 4.06
N LEU A 283 23.50 21.37 5.19
CA LEU A 283 22.91 20.39 6.12
C LEU A 283 21.71 20.94 6.93
N GLY A 284 21.44 22.25 6.86
CA GLY A 284 20.37 22.89 7.63
C GLY A 284 19.02 22.13 7.59
N PRO A 285 18.50 21.74 6.41
CA PRO A 285 17.25 20.98 6.31
C PRO A 285 17.27 19.63 7.03
N TYR A 286 18.39 18.91 7.02
CA TYR A 286 18.54 17.62 7.70
C TYR A 286 18.59 17.76 9.22
N VAL A 287 19.26 18.82 9.71
CA VAL A 287 19.24 19.19 11.14
C VAL A 287 17.81 19.57 11.55
N GLN A 288 17.11 20.34 10.72
CA GLN A 288 15.73 20.73 11.01
C GLN A 288 14.80 19.51 11.03
N ASP A 289 14.98 18.55 10.12
CA ASP A 289 14.21 17.29 10.14
C ASP A 289 14.39 16.52 11.46
N ALA A 290 15.59 16.57 12.05
CA ALA A 290 15.85 15.95 13.34
C ALA A 290 15.27 16.74 14.52
N LEU A 291 15.16 18.07 14.40
CA LEU A 291 14.58 18.92 15.45
C LEU A 291 13.03 18.86 15.44
N ASP A 292 12.45 18.61 14.27
CA ASP A 292 10.99 18.53 14.09
C ASP A 292 10.40 17.19 14.57
N LEU A 293 11.21 16.15 14.73
CA LEU A 293 10.81 14.84 15.20
C LEU A 293 10.72 14.79 16.73
#